data_7e4cefad67d10f052006952254920497
#
_entry.id   7e4cefad67d10f052006952254920497
#
_cell.length_a   1.000
_cell.length_b   1.000
_cell.length_c   1.000
_cell.angle_alpha   90.00
_cell.angle_beta   90.00
_cell.angle_gamma   90.00
#
_symmetry.space_group_name_H-M   'P 1'
#
loop_
_entity.id
_entity.type
_entity.pdbx_description
1 polymer ?
#
loop_
_entity_poly.entity_id
_entity_poly.type
_entity_poly.pdbx_seq_one_letter_code
_entity_poly.pdbx_strand_id
1 'polypeptide(L)'
;MKILNLYAGIGGNRKLWGNTHHITAIENVEKIANIYKDNFPKDTVIVTDAHEYLLDHYKEFDFIWSSPPCPTHSTTNYFTQHIRKRPVYPSMKLYEEIIFLKHFYKGKYCVENVKSYYDPLIPPQHIGRHYLWANFKIPKINLP
;
A
#
# COMPACT_ATOMS: atom_id res chain seq x y z
N MET A 1 6.35 11.26 -14.40
CA MET A 1 7.04 10.03 -13.99
C MET A 1 6.10 8.84 -14.07
N LYS A 2 6.64 7.66 -14.10
CA LYS A 2 5.85 6.41 -14.07
C LYS A 2 5.64 5.96 -12.63
N ILE A 3 4.38 5.89 -12.19
CA ILE A 3 4.00 5.54 -10.82
C ILE A 3 3.25 4.21 -10.83
N LEU A 4 3.65 3.31 -9.95
CA LEU A 4 2.93 2.08 -9.66
C LEU A 4 2.12 2.26 -8.38
N ASN A 5 0.81 2.04 -8.48
CA ASN A 5 -0.13 2.11 -7.36
C ASN A 5 -0.63 0.71 -7.03
N LEU A 6 -0.03 0.07 -6.04
CA LEU A 6 -0.38 -1.28 -5.61
C LEU A 6 -1.51 -1.25 -4.58
N TYR A 7 -2.42 -2.22 -4.69
CA TYR A 7 -3.61 -2.32 -3.85
C TYR A 7 -4.47 -1.04 -3.97
N ALA A 8 -4.72 -0.65 -5.21
CA ALA A 8 -5.22 0.68 -5.53
C ALA A 8 -6.63 0.99 -5.01
N GLY A 9 -7.45 -0.03 -4.77
CA GLY A 9 -8.83 0.16 -4.33
C GLY A 9 -9.64 0.97 -5.34
N ILE A 10 -10.45 1.88 -4.84
CA ILE A 10 -11.24 2.81 -5.68
C ILE A 10 -10.47 4.08 -6.04
N GLY A 11 -9.23 4.22 -5.61
CA GLY A 11 -8.37 5.35 -5.94
C GLY A 11 -8.39 6.49 -4.94
N GLY A 12 -8.69 6.21 -3.68
CA GLY A 12 -8.71 7.25 -2.65
C GLY A 12 -7.38 7.99 -2.49
N ASN A 13 -6.27 7.26 -2.54
CA ASN A 13 -4.92 7.83 -2.48
C ASN A 13 -4.52 8.57 -3.76
N ARG A 14 -5.14 8.23 -4.89
CA ARG A 14 -4.81 8.74 -6.22
C ARG A 14 -5.28 10.20 -6.43
N LYS A 15 -6.29 10.63 -5.71
CA LYS A 15 -6.96 11.92 -5.92
C LYS A 15 -6.02 13.13 -5.95
N LEU A 16 -4.96 13.11 -5.13
CA LEU A 16 -4.06 14.25 -4.97
C LEU A 16 -2.82 14.20 -5.86
N TRP A 17 -2.67 13.17 -6.70
CA TRP A 17 -1.45 12.99 -7.51
C TRP A 17 -1.47 13.79 -8.83
N GLY A 18 -2.61 14.41 -9.18
CA GLY A 18 -2.75 15.17 -10.42
C GLY A 18 -2.78 14.30 -11.66
N ASN A 19 -2.64 14.91 -12.83
CA ASN A 19 -2.78 14.24 -14.13
C ASN A 19 -1.53 14.29 -15.00
N THR A 20 -0.37 14.64 -14.42
CA THR A 20 0.90 14.78 -15.14
C THR A 20 1.75 13.52 -15.16
N HIS A 21 1.37 12.50 -14.39
CA HIS A 21 2.10 11.24 -14.29
C HIS A 21 1.38 10.11 -15.02
N HIS A 22 2.16 9.14 -15.49
CA HIS A 22 1.62 7.88 -16.00
C HIS A 22 1.47 6.91 -14.83
N ILE A 23 0.23 6.58 -14.47
CA ILE A 23 -0.07 5.75 -13.31
C ILE A 23 -0.60 4.40 -13.76
N THR A 24 0.00 3.33 -13.24
CA THR A 24 -0.48 1.96 -13.35
C THR A 24 -1.01 1.52 -12.01
N ALA A 25 -2.30 1.22 -11.93
CA ALA A 25 -2.99 0.80 -10.73
C ALA A 25 -3.28 -0.70 -10.76
N ILE A 26 -2.95 -1.38 -9.68
CA ILE A 26 -3.18 -2.81 -9.52
C ILE A 26 -4.22 -3.05 -8.43
N GLU A 27 -5.28 -3.74 -8.79
CA GLU A 27 -6.36 -4.13 -7.88
C GLU A 27 -6.84 -5.52 -8.26
N ASN A 28 -6.96 -6.43 -7.28
CA ASN A 28 -7.32 -7.83 -7.57
C ASN A 28 -8.83 -8.08 -7.64
N VAL A 29 -9.66 -7.15 -7.19
CA VAL A 29 -11.11 -7.26 -7.25
C VAL A 29 -11.64 -6.47 -8.44
N GLU A 30 -12.18 -7.15 -9.44
CA GLU A 30 -12.62 -6.54 -10.70
C GLU A 30 -13.64 -5.41 -10.52
N LYS A 31 -14.64 -5.62 -9.65
CA LYS A 31 -15.64 -4.58 -9.37
C LYS A 31 -15.03 -3.31 -8.81
N ILE A 32 -14.04 -3.44 -7.93
CA ILE A 32 -13.33 -2.30 -7.33
C ILE A 32 -12.44 -1.63 -8.37
N ALA A 33 -11.74 -2.41 -9.18
CA ALA A 33 -10.91 -1.91 -10.26
C ALA A 33 -11.72 -1.10 -11.28
N ASN A 34 -12.94 -1.53 -11.60
CA ASN A 34 -13.84 -0.80 -12.49
C ASN A 34 -14.25 0.56 -11.91
N ILE A 35 -14.47 0.66 -10.61
CA ILE A 35 -14.73 1.94 -9.94
C ILE A 35 -13.52 2.86 -10.04
N TYR A 36 -12.33 2.34 -9.82
CA TYR A 36 -11.10 3.10 -10.01
C TYR A 36 -10.99 3.65 -11.44
N LYS A 37 -11.22 2.80 -12.42
CA LYS A 37 -11.13 3.17 -13.84
C LYS A 37 -12.14 4.25 -14.22
N ASP A 38 -13.35 4.19 -13.66
CA ASP A 38 -14.37 5.22 -13.89
C ASP A 38 -13.95 6.57 -13.31
N ASN A 39 -13.29 6.57 -12.15
CA ASN A 39 -12.81 7.78 -11.49
C ASN A 39 -11.54 8.35 -12.15
N PHE A 40 -10.69 7.49 -12.69
CA PHE A 40 -9.40 7.87 -13.29
C PHE A 40 -9.21 7.18 -14.64
N PRO A 41 -9.96 7.58 -15.67
CA PRO A 41 -10.00 6.87 -16.96
C PRO A 41 -8.69 6.92 -17.74
N LYS A 42 -7.78 7.83 -17.40
CA LYS A 42 -6.46 7.93 -18.05
C LYS A 42 -5.42 7.00 -17.46
N ASP A 43 -5.67 6.44 -16.26
CA ASP A 43 -4.74 5.52 -15.63
C ASP A 43 -4.85 4.12 -16.27
N THR A 44 -3.74 3.40 -16.29
CA THR A 44 -3.74 1.98 -16.67
C THR A 44 -4.14 1.16 -15.46
N VAL A 45 -5.25 0.42 -15.55
CA VAL A 45 -5.76 -0.42 -14.46
C VAL A 45 -5.65 -1.88 -14.85
N ILE A 46 -4.97 -2.66 -14.00
CA ILE A 46 -4.75 -4.09 -14.22
C ILE A 46 -5.34 -4.88 -13.06
N VAL A 47 -6.20 -5.85 -13.38
CA VAL A 47 -6.82 -6.74 -12.39
C VAL A 47 -5.92 -7.96 -12.21
N THR A 48 -5.14 -7.96 -11.13
CA THR A 48 -4.21 -9.05 -10.81
C THR A 48 -3.75 -8.95 -9.37
N ASP A 49 -2.98 -9.92 -8.91
CA ASP A 49 -2.34 -9.88 -7.60
C ASP A 49 -1.25 -8.80 -7.58
N ALA A 50 -1.33 -7.88 -6.62
CA ALA A 50 -0.42 -6.74 -6.55
C ALA A 50 1.02 -7.14 -6.22
N HIS A 51 1.21 -8.11 -5.32
CA HIS A 51 2.55 -8.55 -4.94
C HIS A 51 3.27 -9.25 -6.10
N GLU A 52 2.59 -10.14 -6.80
CA GLU A 52 3.13 -10.80 -7.98
C GLU A 52 3.49 -9.80 -9.08
N TYR A 53 2.62 -8.84 -9.31
CA TYR A 53 2.89 -7.78 -10.29
C TYR A 53 4.14 -6.98 -9.93
N LEU A 54 4.29 -6.62 -8.65
CA LEU A 54 5.46 -5.91 -8.16
C LEU A 54 6.75 -6.67 -8.44
N LEU A 55 6.79 -7.98 -8.15
CA LEU A 55 7.98 -8.80 -8.36
C LEU A 55 8.41 -8.86 -9.82
N ASP A 56 7.44 -8.84 -10.74
CA ASP A 56 7.70 -8.96 -12.17
C ASP A 56 7.97 -7.60 -12.85
N HIS A 57 7.49 -6.48 -12.30
CA HIS A 57 7.46 -5.19 -13.00
C HIS A 57 8.10 -4.00 -12.25
N TYR A 58 8.68 -4.21 -11.08
CA TYR A 58 9.18 -3.10 -10.24
C TYR A 58 10.21 -2.19 -10.95
N LYS A 59 10.97 -2.72 -11.89
CA LYS A 59 12.00 -1.96 -12.61
C LYS A 59 11.43 -0.93 -13.59
N GLU A 60 10.16 -1.02 -13.92
CA GLU A 60 9.51 -0.18 -14.93
C GLU A 60 9.04 1.18 -14.37
N PHE A 61 9.12 1.39 -13.06
CA PHE A 61 8.52 2.53 -12.39
C PHE A 61 9.54 3.42 -11.69
N ASP A 62 9.22 4.71 -11.64
CA ASP A 62 10.02 5.74 -10.95
C ASP A 62 9.61 5.90 -9.49
N PHE A 63 8.35 5.62 -9.18
CA PHE A 63 7.80 5.66 -7.83
C PHE A 63 6.83 4.50 -7.63
N ILE A 64 6.88 3.88 -6.45
CA ILE A 64 5.95 2.80 -6.08
C ILE A 64 5.25 3.17 -4.78
N TRP A 65 3.91 3.21 -4.83
CA TRP A 65 3.05 3.30 -3.65
C TRP A 65 2.41 1.94 -3.41
N SER A 66 2.42 1.49 -2.16
CA SER A 66 1.79 0.23 -1.78
C SER A 66 0.99 0.39 -0.50
N SER A 67 -0.29 0.02 -0.53
CA SER A 67 -1.17 -0.01 0.64
C SER A 67 -1.70 -1.43 0.84
N PRO A 68 -0.88 -2.37 1.33
CA PRO A 68 -1.31 -3.75 1.52
C PRO A 68 -2.51 -3.84 2.47
N PRO A 69 -3.39 -4.86 2.33
CA PRO A 69 -4.51 -5.03 3.23
C PRO A 69 -4.06 -5.14 4.70
N CYS A 70 -4.77 -4.47 5.58
CA CYS A 70 -4.39 -4.33 6.99
C CYS A 70 -5.21 -5.12 8.03
N PRO A 71 -6.15 -6.03 7.69
CA PRO A 71 -7.03 -6.64 8.70
C PRO A 71 -6.29 -7.40 9.81
N THR A 72 -5.12 -7.98 9.50
CA THR A 72 -4.34 -8.75 10.48
C THR A 72 -3.39 -7.88 11.32
N HIS A 73 -3.23 -6.61 10.99
CA HIS A 73 -2.32 -5.69 11.66
C HIS A 73 -3.03 -4.66 12.53
N SER A 74 -4.29 -4.34 12.22
CA SER A 74 -4.99 -3.23 12.86
C SER A 74 -5.36 -3.50 14.32
N THR A 75 -5.53 -2.43 15.09
CA THR A 75 -6.02 -2.51 16.48
C THR A 75 -7.40 -3.15 16.56
N THR A 76 -8.26 -2.96 15.53
CA THR A 76 -9.56 -3.61 15.45
C THR A 76 -9.43 -5.13 15.42
N ASN A 77 -8.45 -5.67 14.70
CA ASN A 77 -8.19 -7.10 14.70
C ASN A 77 -7.84 -7.60 16.11
N TYR A 78 -7.02 -6.88 16.85
CA TYR A 78 -6.68 -7.23 18.23
C TYR A 78 -7.91 -7.29 19.13
N PHE A 79 -8.79 -6.29 19.08
CA PHE A 79 -10.00 -6.23 19.91
C PHE A 79 -11.01 -7.33 19.59
N THR A 80 -10.98 -7.92 18.40
CA THR A 80 -11.89 -9.01 18.01
C THR A 80 -11.30 -10.41 18.22
N GLN A 81 -10.06 -10.54 18.67
CA GLN A 81 -9.41 -11.84 18.87
C GLN A 81 -10.19 -12.78 19.80
N HIS A 82 -10.78 -12.24 20.86
CA HIS A 82 -11.48 -13.02 21.88
C HIS A 82 -12.76 -13.73 21.36
N ILE A 83 -13.32 -13.27 20.25
CA ILE A 83 -14.53 -13.89 19.65
C ILE A 83 -14.17 -14.92 18.56
N ARG A 84 -12.90 -15.09 18.24
CA ARG A 84 -12.43 -16.02 17.21
C ARG A 84 -12.00 -17.35 17.84
N LYS A 85 -12.25 -18.44 17.12
CA LYS A 85 -11.82 -19.78 17.57
C LYS A 85 -10.30 -19.94 17.58
N ARG A 86 -9.59 -19.21 16.71
CA ARG A 86 -8.14 -19.23 16.63
C ARG A 86 -7.62 -17.80 16.60
N PRO A 87 -6.47 -17.53 17.25
CA PRO A 87 -5.83 -16.23 17.09
C PRO A 87 -5.49 -15.95 15.62
N VAL A 88 -5.71 -14.72 15.18
CA VAL A 88 -5.27 -14.24 13.88
C VAL A 88 -4.08 -13.34 14.12
N TYR A 89 -2.90 -13.83 13.75
CA TYR A 89 -1.66 -13.06 13.87
C TYR A 89 -1.35 -12.32 12.57
N PRO A 90 -0.49 -11.29 12.60
CA PRO A 90 -0.21 -10.46 11.44
C PRO A 90 0.36 -11.26 10.26
N SER A 91 -0.13 -10.96 9.06
CA SER A 91 0.47 -11.48 7.84
C SER A 91 1.85 -10.85 7.63
N MET A 92 2.86 -11.66 7.35
CA MET A 92 4.22 -11.16 7.11
C MET A 92 4.41 -10.59 5.70
N LYS A 93 3.42 -10.68 4.84
CA LYS A 93 3.49 -10.14 3.46
C LYS A 93 3.82 -8.65 3.42
N LEU A 94 3.32 -7.87 4.39
CA LEU A 94 3.67 -6.46 4.52
C LEU A 94 5.18 -6.27 4.63
N TYR A 95 5.83 -7.01 5.52
CA TYR A 95 7.27 -6.89 5.77
C TYR A 95 8.10 -7.50 4.64
N GLU A 96 7.62 -8.57 4.01
CA GLU A 96 8.25 -9.13 2.82
C GLU A 96 8.35 -8.09 1.71
N GLU A 97 7.27 -7.34 1.49
CA GLU A 97 7.21 -6.30 0.46
C GLU A 97 8.13 -5.12 0.78
N ILE A 98 8.17 -4.69 2.06
CA ILE A 98 9.08 -3.63 2.51
C ILE A 98 10.54 -4.04 2.31
N ILE A 99 10.90 -5.26 2.69
CA ILE A 99 12.26 -5.79 2.52
C ILE A 99 12.62 -5.87 1.06
N PHE A 100 11.71 -6.34 0.21
CA PHE A 100 11.92 -6.42 -1.22
C PHE A 100 12.23 -5.04 -1.82
N LEU A 101 11.40 -4.05 -1.53
CA LEU A 101 11.59 -2.69 -2.04
C LEU A 101 12.90 -2.09 -1.56
N LYS A 102 13.24 -2.27 -0.29
CA LYS A 102 14.46 -1.72 0.29
C LYS A 102 15.73 -2.28 -0.37
N HIS A 103 15.75 -3.55 -0.72
CA HIS A 103 16.96 -4.21 -1.21
C HIS A 103 17.06 -4.31 -2.73
N PHE A 104 15.95 -4.31 -3.46
CA PHE A 104 15.93 -4.53 -4.90
C PHE A 104 15.46 -3.35 -5.73
N TYR A 105 14.60 -2.49 -5.18
CA TYR A 105 14.08 -1.34 -5.92
C TYR A 105 14.98 -0.12 -5.71
N LYS A 106 15.39 0.53 -6.82
CA LYS A 106 16.29 1.68 -6.79
C LYS A 106 15.57 3.03 -6.81
N GLY A 107 14.29 3.06 -7.13
CA GLY A 107 13.48 4.27 -7.13
C GLY A 107 12.96 4.63 -5.74
N LYS A 108 12.09 5.62 -5.67
CA LYS A 108 11.43 6.01 -4.42
C LYS A 108 10.17 5.18 -4.19
N TYR A 109 9.95 4.77 -2.97
CA TYR A 109 8.77 4.02 -2.59
C TYR A 109 8.19 4.49 -1.27
N CYS A 110 6.89 4.22 -1.10
CA CYS A 110 6.19 4.38 0.16
C CYS A 110 5.22 3.22 0.35
N VAL A 111 5.37 2.49 1.44
CA VAL A 111 4.42 1.46 1.86
C VAL A 111 3.62 2.01 3.04
N GLU A 112 2.30 1.92 2.97
CA GLU A 112 1.39 2.46 3.98
C GLU A 112 0.60 1.34 4.63
N ASN A 113 0.41 1.43 5.94
CA ASN A 113 -0.54 0.59 6.66
C ASN A 113 -1.08 1.36 7.87
N VAL A 114 -2.19 0.89 8.44
CA VAL A 114 -2.73 1.47 9.66
C VAL A 114 -1.85 1.12 10.85
N LYS A 115 -1.93 1.93 11.92
CA LYS A 115 -1.24 1.67 13.19
C LYS A 115 -1.58 0.24 13.67
N SER A 116 -0.53 -0.55 13.91
CA SER A 116 -0.67 -1.93 14.39
C SER A 116 -0.91 -2.00 15.90
N TYR A 117 -1.47 -3.14 16.35
CA TYR A 117 -1.66 -3.42 17.78
C TYR A 117 -0.38 -3.91 18.46
N TYR A 118 0.65 -4.21 17.68
CA TYR A 118 1.96 -4.69 18.13
C TYR A 118 3.05 -3.71 17.69
N ASP A 119 4.24 -3.84 18.25
CA ASP A 119 5.38 -3.03 17.82
C ASP A 119 5.85 -3.46 16.42
N PRO A 120 5.93 -2.56 15.45
CA PRO A 120 6.33 -2.91 14.09
C PRO A 120 7.71 -3.59 14.04
N LEU A 121 7.82 -4.64 13.24
CA LEU A 121 9.09 -5.37 13.04
C LEU A 121 10.14 -4.52 12.35
N ILE A 122 9.71 -3.61 11.47
CA ILE A 122 10.56 -2.62 10.81
C ILE A 122 10.05 -1.25 11.23
N PRO A 123 10.90 -0.38 11.78
CA PRO A 123 10.47 0.94 12.25
C PRO A 123 9.91 1.80 11.11
N PRO A 124 8.66 2.25 11.19
CA PRO A 124 8.07 3.15 10.20
C PRO A 124 8.25 4.62 10.58
N GLN A 125 7.90 5.50 9.63
CA GLN A 125 7.53 6.86 9.95
C GLN A 125 6.05 6.85 10.38
N HIS A 126 5.71 7.54 11.44
CA HIS A 126 4.37 7.50 12.02
C HIS A 126 3.66 8.84 11.80
N ILE A 127 2.52 8.82 11.09
CA ILE A 127 1.69 10.00 10.83
C ILE A 127 0.25 9.68 11.19
N GLY A 128 -0.25 10.26 12.29
CA GLY A 128 -1.60 10.03 12.76
C GLY A 128 -1.86 8.55 13.08
N ARG A 129 -2.82 7.95 12.39
CA ARG A 129 -3.17 6.53 12.54
C ARG A 129 -2.47 5.62 11.54
N HIS A 130 -1.48 6.16 10.78
CA HIS A 130 -0.83 5.44 9.71
C HIS A 130 0.65 5.27 9.97
N TYR A 131 1.18 4.13 9.55
CA TYR A 131 2.60 3.86 9.44
C TYR A 131 3.02 3.96 7.98
N LEU A 132 4.17 4.60 7.73
CA LEU A 132 4.71 4.78 6.40
C LEU A 132 6.15 4.29 6.38
N TRP A 133 6.45 3.33 5.52
CA TRP A 133 7.80 2.85 5.25
C TRP A 133 8.23 3.40 3.90
N ALA A 134 9.10 4.39 3.93
CA ALA A 134 9.58 5.06 2.72
C ALA A 134 11.10 5.22 2.76
N ASN A 135 11.72 5.29 1.60
CA ASN A 135 13.15 5.58 1.49
C ASN A 135 13.44 7.07 1.36
N PHE A 136 12.53 7.91 1.80
CA PHE A 136 12.67 9.36 1.92
C PHE A 136 11.92 9.85 3.15
N LYS A 137 12.29 11.03 3.66
CA LYS A 137 11.62 11.61 4.84
C LYS A 137 10.28 12.21 4.43
N ILE A 138 9.22 11.78 5.11
CA ILE A 138 7.88 12.32 4.92
C ILE A 138 7.68 13.48 5.88
N PRO A 139 7.23 14.65 5.40
CA PRO A 139 6.94 15.80 6.28
C PRO A 139 5.86 15.44 7.29
N LYS A 140 6.09 15.81 8.56
CA LYS A 140 5.05 15.70 9.59
C LYS A 140 4.00 16.78 9.34
N ILE A 141 2.78 16.34 9.02
CA ILE A 141 1.63 17.23 8.91
C ILE A 141 0.80 17.04 10.18
N ASN A 142 0.53 18.14 10.89
CA ASN A 142 -0.44 18.10 11.97
C ASN A 142 -1.83 17.99 11.35
N LEU A 143 -2.35 16.79 11.31
CA LEU A 143 -3.73 16.55 10.92
C LEU A 143 -4.63 16.81 12.13
N PRO A 144 -5.74 17.56 11.95
CA PRO A 144 -6.71 17.78 13.02
C PRO A 144 -7.36 16.50 13.49
#